data_d82f32c2764766a2fa1eda74ee7beddf
#
_entry.id   d82f32c2764766a2fa1eda74ee7beddf
#
_cell.length_a   1.000
_cell.length_b   1.000
_cell.length_c   1.000
_cell.angle_alpha   90.00
_cell.angle_beta   90.00
_cell.angle_gamma   90.00
#
_symmetry.space_group_name_H-M   'P 1'
#
loop_
_entity.id
_entity.type
_entity.pdbx_description
1 polymer ?
#
loop_
_entity_poly.entity_id
_entity_poly.type
_entity_poly.pdbx_seq_one_letter_code
_entity_poly.pdbx_strand_id
1 'polypeptide(L)'
;MRKLMLTAAFAACTAFAAPGHAADAAAGKALAEGSCVDCHGEDGKGDEDNPAINGMAVEKFTKAIQEYANGTRTKSPKMSKEAKKLTAAQIADLAAYYSTLK
;
A
#
# COMPACT_ATOMS: atom_id res chain seq x y z
N MET A 1 8.34 55.65 -14.94
CA MET A 1 8.22 55.13 -14.68
C MET A 1 7.86 54.00 -14.60
N ARG A 2 7.85 53.42 -14.68
CA ARG A 2 7.49 52.47 -14.54
C ARG A 2 7.56 51.42 -14.12
N LYS A 3 7.43 50.79 -13.95
CA LYS A 3 7.47 49.90 -13.51
C LYS A 3 7.28 48.76 -13.47
N LEU A 4 7.26 48.10 -13.44
CA LEU A 4 7.11 47.15 -13.41
C LEU A 4 6.91 46.18 -12.96
N MET A 5 6.71 45.53 -12.78
CA MET A 5 6.49 44.71 -12.31
C MET A 5 6.46 43.58 -12.33
N LEU A 6 6.56 42.88 -12.29
CA LEU A 6 6.55 41.89 -12.29
C LEU A 6 6.16 40.95 -11.94
N THR A 7 5.92 40.35 -11.79
CA THR A 7 5.45 39.59 -11.39
C THR A 7 5.56 38.39 -11.38
N ALA A 8 5.74 37.78 -11.19
CA ALA A 8 5.93 36.76 -10.98
C ALA A 8 5.24 35.73 -10.92
N ALA A 9 5.02 35.27 -10.96
CA ALA A 9 4.31 34.43 -10.80
C ALA A 9 4.49 33.21 -10.68
N PHE A 10 4.68 32.71 -10.50
CA PHE A 10 4.80 31.67 -10.27
C PHE A 10 4.27 30.70 -10.07
N ALA A 11 4.07 30.11 -10.01
CA ALA A 11 3.63 29.38 -9.84
C ALA A 11 3.43 28.33 -9.52
N ALA A 12 3.39 27.86 -9.35
CA ALA A 12 3.16 27.04 -8.92
C ALA A 12 2.96 25.93 -9.06
N CYS A 13 2.91 25.36 -9.15
CA CYS A 13 2.71 24.41 -9.21
C CYS A 13 2.36 23.47 -8.89
N THR A 14 2.28 23.18 -8.79
CA THR A 14 2.02 22.48 -8.43
C THR A 14 1.56 21.50 -8.35
N ALA A 15 1.57 21.00 -8.33
CA ALA A 15 1.25 20.20 -8.25
C ALA A 15 0.77 19.28 -8.02
N PHE A 16 0.72 18.81 -8.14
CA PHE A 16 0.32 17.94 -7.93
C PHE A 16 0.01 17.13 -7.75
N ALA A 17 -0.04 16.84 -7.64
CA ALA A 17 -0.38 16.31 -7.38
C ALA A 17 -0.68 15.26 -7.07
N ALA A 18 -0.48 14.82 -6.95
CA ALA A 18 -0.66 13.90 -6.72
C ALA A 18 -0.67 13.24 -5.87
N PRO A 19 -1.12 12.78 -5.65
CA PRO A 19 -1.37 12.13 -4.70
C PRO A 19 -0.28 11.46 -4.39
N GLY A 20 0.53 11.77 -4.67
CA GLY A 20 1.47 11.14 -4.33
C GLY A 20 1.55 10.73 -3.00
N HIS A 21 1.18 9.72 -2.67
CA HIS A 21 1.36 9.15 -1.37
C HIS A 21 2.66 8.35 -1.43
N ALA A 22 3.66 8.78 -0.71
CA ALA A 22 4.87 7.99 -0.58
C ALA A 22 4.55 6.83 0.34
N ALA A 23 4.82 5.62 -0.10
CA ALA A 23 4.54 4.43 0.69
C ALA A 23 5.30 4.48 2.03
N ASP A 24 4.61 4.14 3.10
CA ASP A 24 5.13 4.25 4.46
C ASP A 24 5.11 2.89 5.13
N ALA A 25 6.28 2.29 5.29
CA ALA A 25 6.38 0.97 5.90
C ALA A 25 5.94 0.97 7.36
N ALA A 26 6.14 2.07 8.09
CA ALA A 26 5.70 2.13 9.48
C ALA A 26 4.18 2.13 9.57
N ALA A 27 3.50 2.84 8.67
CA ALA A 27 2.05 2.81 8.62
C ALA A 27 1.57 1.43 8.20
N GLY A 28 2.28 0.78 7.27
CA GLY A 28 1.98 -0.58 6.87
C GLY A 28 2.08 -1.56 8.01
N LYS A 29 3.09 -1.41 8.85
CA LYS A 29 3.24 -2.26 10.02
C LYS A 29 2.02 -2.13 10.95
N ALA A 30 1.58 -0.91 11.20
CA ALA A 30 0.44 -0.69 12.07
C ALA A 30 -0.83 -1.33 11.49
N LEU A 31 -1.03 -1.21 10.18
CA LEU A 31 -2.16 -1.85 9.52
C LEU A 31 -2.07 -3.37 9.61
N ALA A 32 -0.89 -3.91 9.39
CA ALA A 32 -0.68 -5.35 9.44
C ALA A 32 -1.00 -5.90 10.82
N GLU A 33 -0.56 -5.22 11.86
CA GLU A 33 -0.81 -5.64 13.23
C GLU A 33 -2.30 -5.63 13.57
N GLY A 34 -3.08 -4.82 12.87
CA GLY A 34 -4.51 -4.74 13.09
C GLY A 34 -5.30 -5.87 12.44
N SER A 35 -4.77 -6.49 11.40
CA SER A 35 -5.55 -7.51 10.67
C SER A 35 -4.74 -8.61 10.02
N CYS A 36 -3.62 -8.30 9.41
CA CYS A 36 -2.90 -9.29 8.59
C CYS A 36 -2.20 -10.35 9.44
N VAL A 37 -1.68 -9.95 10.60
CA VAL A 37 -0.89 -10.85 11.42
C VAL A 37 -1.68 -12.03 11.98
N ASP A 38 -3.00 -11.88 12.08
CA ASP A 38 -3.84 -12.96 12.62
C ASP A 38 -3.69 -14.24 11.80
N CYS A 39 -3.48 -14.13 10.51
CA CYS A 39 -3.36 -15.27 9.63
C CYS A 39 -1.93 -15.47 9.12
N HIS A 40 -1.28 -14.37 8.75
CA HIS A 40 0.05 -14.45 8.14
C HIS A 40 1.20 -14.42 9.14
N GLY A 41 0.89 -14.16 10.42
CA GLY A 41 1.91 -14.15 11.47
C GLY A 41 2.60 -12.80 11.57
N GLU A 42 3.22 -12.55 12.71
CA GLU A 42 3.90 -11.28 12.94
C GLU A 42 5.12 -11.09 12.03
N ASP A 43 5.71 -12.20 11.62
CA ASP A 43 6.86 -12.18 10.72
C ASP A 43 6.47 -12.31 9.26
N GLY A 44 5.18 -12.48 8.98
CA GLY A 44 4.67 -12.62 7.61
C GLY A 44 4.96 -13.97 6.97
N LYS A 45 5.43 -14.94 7.73
CA LYS A 45 5.81 -16.23 7.17
C LYS A 45 4.65 -17.20 6.99
N GLY A 46 3.48 -16.83 7.51
CA GLY A 46 2.31 -17.66 7.35
C GLY A 46 2.39 -18.97 8.10
N ASP A 47 1.58 -19.90 7.67
CA ASP A 47 1.56 -21.26 8.22
C ASP A 47 1.03 -22.21 7.16
N GLU A 48 0.59 -23.42 7.56
CA GLU A 48 0.11 -24.42 6.58
C GLU A 48 -1.10 -23.95 5.81
N ASP A 49 -1.93 -23.09 6.42
CA ASP A 49 -3.18 -22.65 5.81
C ASP A 49 -3.08 -21.26 5.17
N ASN A 50 -2.05 -20.51 5.51
CA ASN A 50 -1.90 -19.13 5.06
C ASN A 50 -0.51 -18.93 4.47
N PRO A 51 -0.41 -18.39 3.26
CA PRO A 51 0.88 -18.30 2.58
C PRO A 51 1.81 -17.28 3.22
N ALA A 52 3.09 -17.49 3.01
CA ALA A 52 4.10 -16.53 3.42
C ALA A 52 4.02 -15.30 2.52
N ILE A 53 4.10 -14.13 3.13
CA ILE A 53 4.11 -12.85 2.40
C ILE A 53 5.30 -11.98 2.80
N ASN A 54 6.18 -12.50 3.64
CA ASN A 54 7.40 -11.81 4.03
C ASN A 54 8.35 -11.69 2.84
N GLY A 55 8.95 -10.52 2.68
CA GLY A 55 9.91 -10.28 1.60
C GLY A 55 9.31 -10.25 0.21
N MET A 56 8.00 -10.20 0.11
CA MET A 56 7.34 -10.19 -1.20
C MET A 56 7.60 -8.86 -1.91
N ALA A 57 7.92 -8.91 -3.19
CA ALA A 57 8.14 -7.71 -3.98
C ALA A 57 6.89 -6.83 -3.97
N VAL A 58 7.10 -5.52 -3.92
CA VAL A 58 5.99 -4.56 -3.82
C VAL A 58 4.95 -4.77 -4.92
N GLU A 59 5.41 -4.93 -6.16
CA GLU A 59 4.50 -5.10 -7.29
C GLU A 59 3.67 -6.37 -7.17
N LYS A 60 4.30 -7.43 -6.71
CA LYS A 60 3.64 -8.71 -6.58
C LYS A 60 2.59 -8.68 -5.46
N PHE A 61 2.94 -8.08 -4.34
CA PHE A 61 2.03 -7.91 -3.22
C PHE A 61 0.81 -7.08 -3.65
N THR A 62 1.08 -5.94 -4.26
CA THR A 62 0.04 -5.02 -4.69
C THR A 62 -0.93 -5.70 -5.66
N LYS A 63 -0.38 -6.41 -6.64
CA LYS A 63 -1.20 -7.10 -7.62
C LYS A 63 -2.09 -8.14 -6.96
N ALA A 64 -1.53 -8.93 -6.05
CA ALA A 64 -2.30 -9.98 -5.37
C ALA A 64 -3.47 -9.38 -4.58
N ILE A 65 -3.21 -8.31 -3.83
CA ILE A 65 -4.26 -7.66 -3.05
C ILE A 65 -5.34 -7.08 -3.96
N GLN A 66 -4.94 -6.43 -5.05
CA GLN A 66 -5.89 -5.88 -6.00
C GLN A 66 -6.74 -6.96 -6.64
N GLU A 67 -6.15 -8.10 -6.94
CA GLU A 67 -6.88 -9.22 -7.53
C GLU A 67 -7.89 -9.82 -6.54
N TYR A 68 -7.53 -9.90 -5.28
CA TYR A 68 -8.50 -10.33 -4.28
C TYR A 68 -9.63 -9.33 -4.15
N ALA A 69 -9.30 -8.03 -4.16
CA ALA A 69 -10.31 -7.00 -4.01
C ALA A 69 -11.29 -6.96 -5.17
N ASN A 70 -10.82 -7.18 -6.41
CA ASN A 70 -11.67 -7.08 -7.59
C ASN A 70 -12.32 -8.41 -7.99
N GLY A 71 -12.06 -9.48 -7.25
CA GLY A 71 -12.69 -10.78 -7.50
C GLY A 71 -11.99 -11.65 -8.51
N THR A 72 -10.87 -11.19 -9.07
CA THR A 72 -10.11 -11.99 -10.04
C THR A 72 -9.44 -13.19 -9.35
N ARG A 73 -8.97 -12.98 -8.12
CA ARG A 73 -8.37 -14.05 -7.34
C ARG A 73 -9.36 -14.51 -6.29
N THR A 74 -9.71 -15.77 -6.31
CA THR A 74 -10.80 -16.29 -5.49
C THR A 74 -10.37 -17.39 -4.53
N LYS A 75 -9.09 -17.61 -4.39
CA LYS A 75 -8.56 -18.67 -3.56
C LYS A 75 -8.97 -18.56 -2.10
N SER A 76 -9.13 -17.35 -1.61
CA SER A 76 -9.48 -17.12 -0.22
C SER A 76 -10.56 -16.05 -0.11
N PRO A 77 -11.81 -16.45 0.18
CA PRO A 77 -12.86 -15.45 0.39
C PRO A 77 -12.53 -14.50 1.53
N LYS A 78 -11.79 -14.97 2.52
CA LYS A 78 -11.40 -14.15 3.64
C LYS A 78 -10.44 -13.05 3.20
N MET A 79 -9.47 -13.39 2.35
CA MET A 79 -8.57 -12.39 1.80
C MET A 79 -9.30 -11.39 0.91
N SER A 80 -10.29 -11.86 0.14
CA SER A 80 -11.10 -10.95 -0.67
C SER A 80 -11.78 -9.91 0.20
N LYS A 81 -12.32 -10.35 1.33
CA LYS A 81 -13.01 -9.48 2.27
C LYS A 81 -12.04 -8.45 2.87
N GLU A 82 -10.88 -8.90 3.29
CA GLU A 82 -9.89 -8.01 3.87
C GLU A 82 -9.35 -7.02 2.83
N ALA A 83 -9.09 -7.50 1.62
CA ALA A 83 -8.55 -6.67 0.56
C ALA A 83 -9.51 -5.53 0.18
N LYS A 84 -10.80 -5.80 0.21
CA LYS A 84 -11.81 -4.78 -0.14
C LYS A 84 -11.87 -3.63 0.84
N LYS A 85 -11.36 -3.83 2.04
CA LYS A 85 -11.36 -2.78 3.06
C LYS A 85 -10.22 -1.80 2.89
N LEU A 86 -9.25 -2.11 2.03
CA LEU A 86 -8.03 -1.33 1.92
C LEU A 86 -8.11 -0.29 0.82
N THR A 87 -7.61 0.90 1.09
CA THR A 87 -7.43 1.93 0.08
C THR A 87 -6.14 1.67 -0.68
N ALA A 88 -5.97 2.31 -1.83
CA ALA A 88 -4.73 2.17 -2.60
C ALA A 88 -3.52 2.59 -1.77
N ALA A 89 -3.65 3.65 -0.97
CA ALA A 89 -2.56 4.11 -0.11
C ALA A 89 -2.21 3.08 0.95
N GLN A 90 -3.22 2.44 1.53
CA GLN A 90 -2.99 1.41 2.54
C GLN A 90 -2.34 0.18 1.95
N ILE A 91 -2.72 -0.20 0.74
CA ILE A 91 -2.08 -1.32 0.05
C ILE A 91 -0.60 -1.00 -0.20
N ALA A 92 -0.29 0.24 -0.61
CA ALA A 92 1.08 0.65 -0.83
C ALA A 92 1.90 0.58 0.46
N ASP A 93 1.32 1.02 1.57
CA ASP A 93 1.99 0.98 2.87
C ASP A 93 2.26 -0.45 3.31
N LEU A 94 1.28 -1.33 3.15
CA LEU A 94 1.44 -2.74 3.48
C LEU A 94 2.50 -3.40 2.61
N ALA A 95 2.48 -3.10 1.31
CA ALA A 95 3.46 -3.66 0.39
C ALA A 95 4.87 -3.24 0.79
N ALA A 96 5.03 -1.97 1.16
CA ALA A 96 6.33 -1.46 1.59
C ALA A 96 6.80 -2.18 2.85
N TYR A 97 5.89 -2.38 3.80
CA TYR A 97 6.24 -3.04 5.05
C TYR A 97 6.65 -4.50 4.82
N TYR A 98 5.80 -5.28 4.14
CA TYR A 98 6.09 -6.70 3.96
C TYR A 98 7.33 -6.93 3.11
N SER A 99 7.64 -6.03 2.17
CA SER A 99 8.85 -6.18 1.36
C SER A 99 10.12 -6.07 2.19
N THR A 100 10.05 -5.46 3.38
CA THR A 100 11.22 -5.32 4.25
C THR A 100 11.46 -6.52 5.14
N LEU A 101 10.49 -7.40 5.25
CA LEU A 101 10.61 -8.56 6.15
C LEU A 101 11.45 -9.66 5.52
N LYS A 102 12.10 -10.44 6.36
CA LYS A 102 12.96 -11.55 5.89
C LYS A 102 12.36 -12.91 6.28
#